data_69d8d88d1fdebd541186cd76dcf028fd
#
_entry.id   69d8d88d1fdebd541186cd76dcf028fd
#
_cell.length_a   1.000
_cell.length_b   1.000
_cell.length_c   1.000
_cell.angle_alpha   90.00
_cell.angle_beta   90.00
_cell.angle_gamma   90.00
#
_symmetry.space_group_name_H-M   'P 1'
#
loop_
_entity.id
_entity.type
_entity.pdbx_description
1 polymer ?
#
loop_
_entity_poly.entity_id
_entity_poly.type
_entity_poly.pdbx_seq_one_letter_code
_entity_poly.pdbx_strand_id
1 'polypeptide(L)'
;MEKKTLILLTVSVCLAVLTGCAGLRPAPAKILPVTVEVASVERLNAIAAKPPFNPTDVLVFRVNFKLSNPNNVLARVDDLYFEAKVEDGTPEKTIVLASSMPANAILPGGEITWSPTEPLLYGGLLGTFLTRGVGGADGVKGAIRKRDEFWTDLGGDKKKFSIDGNVTTSFPGFPELGTVRNQFATEFTVPTL
;
A
#
# COMPACT_ATOMS: atom_id res chain seq x y z
N MET A 1 41.99 27.91 -46.51
CA MET A 1 40.81 27.01 -46.44
C MET A 1 40.91 25.94 -45.35
N GLU A 2 42.03 25.72 -44.73
CA GLU A 2 42.23 24.57 -43.78
C GLU A 2 41.68 24.77 -42.35
N LYS A 3 41.68 25.99 -41.82
CA LYS A 3 41.20 26.24 -40.43
C LYS A 3 39.68 26.03 -40.22
N LYS A 4 38.87 26.34 -41.26
CA LYS A 4 37.41 26.22 -41.16
C LYS A 4 36.97 24.74 -41.23
N THR A 5 37.66 23.94 -41.98
CA THR A 5 37.40 22.48 -42.13
C THR A 5 37.73 21.75 -40.85
N LEU A 6 38.79 22.15 -40.16
CA LEU A 6 39.21 21.51 -38.89
C LEU A 6 38.21 21.80 -37.75
N ILE A 7 37.68 23.04 -37.69
CA ILE A 7 36.68 23.42 -36.68
C ILE A 7 35.36 22.65 -36.89
N LEU A 8 34.95 22.46 -38.16
CA LEU A 8 33.72 21.70 -38.45
C LEU A 8 33.86 20.23 -38.08
N LEU A 9 35.03 19.65 -38.30
CA LEU A 9 35.26 18.22 -37.94
C LEU A 9 35.28 18.03 -36.41
N THR A 10 35.90 18.96 -35.67
CA THR A 10 35.93 18.88 -34.18
C THR A 10 34.55 19.05 -33.56
N VAL A 11 33.73 19.95 -34.08
CA VAL A 11 32.34 20.13 -33.59
C VAL A 11 31.48 18.92 -33.90
N SER A 12 31.65 18.30 -35.10
CA SER A 12 30.88 17.11 -35.48
C SER A 12 31.24 15.88 -34.62
N VAL A 13 32.50 15.71 -34.27
CA VAL A 13 32.96 14.60 -33.41
C VAL A 13 32.48 14.84 -31.97
N CYS A 14 32.50 16.06 -31.45
CA CYS A 14 31.97 16.37 -30.11
C CYS A 14 30.46 16.16 -30.04
N LEU A 15 29.69 16.51 -31.08
CA LEU A 15 28.24 16.26 -31.11
C LEU A 15 27.95 14.75 -31.17
N ALA A 16 28.71 13.96 -31.92
CA ALA A 16 28.52 12.52 -31.99
C ALA A 16 28.84 11.80 -30.67
N VAL A 17 29.82 12.29 -29.91
CA VAL A 17 30.14 11.75 -28.58
C VAL A 17 29.06 12.08 -27.56
N LEU A 18 28.43 13.27 -27.63
CA LEU A 18 27.37 13.67 -26.73
C LEU A 18 26.05 12.94 -26.99
N THR A 19 25.76 12.56 -28.23
CA THR A 19 24.57 11.77 -28.56
C THR A 19 24.76 10.27 -28.33
N GLY A 20 26.00 9.79 -28.35
CA GLY A 20 26.31 8.36 -28.13
C GLY A 20 26.25 7.89 -26.69
N CYS A 21 26.34 8.80 -25.69
CA CYS A 21 26.32 8.41 -24.28
C CYS A 21 24.91 8.27 -23.68
N ALA A 22 23.85 8.67 -24.37
CA ALA A 22 22.49 8.56 -23.87
C ALA A 22 21.86 7.16 -24.07
N GLY A 23 22.52 6.28 -24.83
CA GLY A 23 21.91 5.03 -25.30
C GLY A 23 22.45 3.72 -24.73
N LEU A 24 23.46 3.74 -23.84
CA LEU A 24 24.12 2.51 -23.39
C LEU A 24 24.12 2.38 -21.85
N ARG A 25 22.96 2.48 -21.22
CA ARG A 25 22.81 1.84 -19.92
C ARG A 25 22.48 0.38 -20.19
N PRO A 26 23.36 -0.58 -19.85
CA PRO A 26 23.01 -1.98 -19.98
C PRO A 26 21.74 -2.20 -19.14
N ALA A 27 20.73 -2.81 -19.75
CA ALA A 27 19.55 -3.23 -19.00
C ALA A 27 20.02 -4.10 -17.83
N PRO A 28 19.48 -3.91 -16.63
CA PRO A 28 19.86 -4.74 -15.49
C PRO A 28 19.59 -6.20 -15.85
N ALA A 29 20.55 -7.06 -15.57
CA ALA A 29 20.49 -8.49 -15.92
C ALA A 29 19.29 -9.20 -15.26
N LYS A 30 18.75 -8.64 -14.18
CA LYS A 30 17.56 -9.10 -13.46
C LYS A 30 16.95 -7.94 -12.69
N ILE A 31 15.65 -7.75 -12.83
CA ILE A 31 14.87 -6.85 -11.97
C ILE A 31 14.25 -7.68 -10.86
N LEU A 32 14.39 -7.20 -9.63
CA LEU A 32 13.73 -7.75 -8.46
C LEU A 32 12.46 -6.93 -8.16
N PRO A 33 11.39 -7.56 -7.67
CA PRO A 33 10.19 -6.83 -7.29
C PRO A 33 10.48 -5.86 -6.14
N VAL A 34 9.81 -4.71 -6.15
CA VAL A 34 9.76 -3.82 -4.98
C VAL A 34 9.05 -4.55 -3.85
N THR A 35 9.63 -4.52 -2.66
CA THR A 35 9.03 -5.13 -1.48
C THR A 35 8.22 -4.11 -0.69
N VAL A 36 7.16 -4.60 -0.02
CA VAL A 36 6.30 -3.81 0.85
C VAL A 36 6.21 -4.52 2.20
N GLU A 37 6.45 -3.77 3.26
CA GLU A 37 6.28 -4.22 4.63
C GLU A 37 5.31 -3.28 5.34
N VAL A 38 4.42 -3.80 6.19
CA VAL A 38 3.66 -2.97 7.13
C VAL A 38 4.55 -2.71 8.33
N ALA A 39 5.03 -1.48 8.43
CA ALA A 39 5.94 -1.08 9.51
C ALA A 39 5.18 -0.90 10.83
N SER A 40 3.98 -0.28 10.78
CA SER A 40 3.12 -0.12 11.94
C SER A 40 1.70 0.25 11.53
N VAL A 41 0.76 0.09 12.46
CA VAL A 41 -0.61 0.61 12.35
C VAL A 41 -0.85 1.49 13.57
N GLU A 42 -1.27 2.71 13.33
CA GLU A 42 -1.55 3.69 14.37
C GLU A 42 -3.04 4.00 14.42
N ARG A 43 -3.56 4.15 15.61
CA ARG A 43 -4.90 4.66 15.85
C ARG A 43 -4.81 6.15 16.13
N LEU A 44 -5.50 6.97 15.34
CA LEU A 44 -5.35 8.43 15.38
C LEU A 44 -6.38 9.13 16.26
N ASN A 45 -7.46 8.45 16.64
CA ASN A 45 -8.51 9.02 17.47
C ASN A 45 -9.06 8.02 18.47
N ALA A 46 -9.54 8.54 19.60
CA ALA A 46 -10.27 7.78 20.58
C ALA A 46 -11.72 7.57 20.15
N ILE A 47 -12.28 6.42 20.53
CA ILE A 47 -13.72 6.15 20.48
C ILE A 47 -14.24 5.95 21.89
N ALA A 48 -15.55 6.02 22.06
CA ALA A 48 -16.18 5.66 23.34
C ALA A 48 -15.78 4.23 23.73
N ALA A 49 -15.34 4.06 24.98
CA ALA A 49 -14.87 2.76 25.48
C ALA A 49 -16.00 1.75 25.70
N LYS A 50 -17.24 2.22 25.76
CA LYS A 50 -18.42 1.38 26.06
C LYS A 50 -19.64 1.80 25.24
N PRO A 51 -20.52 0.85 24.88
CA PRO A 51 -21.80 1.18 24.26
C PRO A 51 -22.70 2.03 25.17
N PRO A 52 -23.69 2.76 24.61
CA PRO A 52 -24.04 2.76 23.21
C PRO A 52 -23.09 3.59 22.36
N PHE A 53 -22.67 3.02 21.21
CA PHE A 53 -21.87 3.74 20.23
C PHE A 53 -22.77 4.53 19.29
N ASN A 54 -22.28 5.69 18.82
CA ASN A 54 -22.99 6.48 17.83
C ASN A 54 -22.81 5.86 16.44
N PRO A 55 -23.86 5.68 15.64
CA PRO A 55 -23.73 5.18 14.25
C PRO A 55 -22.79 5.99 13.36
N THR A 56 -22.54 7.27 13.71
CA THR A 56 -21.62 8.16 13.00
C THR A 56 -20.20 8.13 13.54
N ASP A 57 -19.93 7.34 14.60
CA ASP A 57 -18.57 7.23 15.14
C ASP A 57 -17.61 6.67 14.08
N VAL A 58 -16.44 7.29 14.00
CA VAL A 58 -15.37 6.95 13.07
C VAL A 58 -14.12 6.64 13.85
N LEU A 59 -13.47 5.56 13.48
CA LEU A 59 -12.13 5.23 13.91
C LEU A 59 -11.16 5.47 12.76
N VAL A 60 -10.11 6.22 13.01
CA VAL A 60 -9.15 6.60 11.97
C VAL A 60 -7.82 5.88 12.22
N PHE A 61 -7.40 5.11 11.24
CA PHE A 61 -6.13 4.39 11.25
C PHE A 61 -5.14 5.04 10.30
N ARG A 62 -3.88 5.00 10.68
CA ARG A 62 -2.75 5.23 9.79
C ARG A 62 -2.01 3.92 9.64
N VAL A 63 -1.88 3.45 8.41
CA VAL A 63 -1.07 2.28 8.08
C VAL A 63 0.25 2.78 7.51
N ASN A 64 1.35 2.48 8.18
CA ASN A 64 2.68 2.87 7.74
C ASN A 64 3.30 1.73 6.95
N PHE A 65 3.47 1.93 5.64
CA PHE A 65 4.15 0.99 4.76
C PHE A 65 5.58 1.44 4.51
N LYS A 66 6.50 0.49 4.53
CA LYS A 66 7.87 0.64 4.11
C LYS A 66 8.03 -0.04 2.74
N LEU A 67 8.34 0.75 1.71
CA LEU A 67 8.58 0.26 0.37
C LEU A 67 10.08 0.26 0.11
N SER A 68 10.61 -0.86 -0.37
CA SER A 68 12.04 -1.01 -0.64
C SER A 68 12.28 -1.42 -2.09
N ASN A 69 13.10 -0.65 -2.80
CA ASN A 69 13.56 -0.97 -4.16
C ASN A 69 14.94 -1.59 -4.10
N PRO A 70 15.07 -2.93 -4.27
CA PRO A 70 16.36 -3.62 -4.22
C PRO A 70 17.20 -3.42 -5.49
N ASN A 71 16.69 -2.70 -6.48
CA ASN A 71 17.36 -2.50 -7.75
C ASN A 71 18.23 -1.23 -7.70
N ASN A 72 19.26 -1.21 -8.54
CA ASN A 72 20.09 -0.03 -8.78
C ASN A 72 19.53 0.91 -9.85
N VAL A 73 18.25 0.73 -10.21
CA VAL A 73 17.50 1.56 -11.16
C VAL A 73 16.27 2.16 -10.49
N LEU A 74 15.78 3.27 -11.03
CA LEU A 74 14.56 3.90 -10.52
C LEU A 74 13.37 2.98 -10.74
N ALA A 75 12.56 2.78 -9.71
CA ALA A 75 11.25 2.16 -9.80
C ALA A 75 10.17 3.21 -9.55
N ARG A 76 9.10 3.18 -10.30
CA ARG A 76 7.90 3.97 -10.06
C ARG A 76 6.82 3.06 -9.48
N VAL A 77 6.29 3.41 -8.34
CA VAL A 77 5.11 2.75 -7.78
C VAL A 77 3.88 3.30 -8.49
N ASP A 78 3.25 2.49 -9.32
CA ASP A 78 2.07 2.88 -10.09
C ASP A 78 0.79 2.75 -9.27
N ASP A 79 0.70 1.68 -8.47
CA ASP A 79 -0.44 1.41 -7.58
C ASP A 79 0.00 0.63 -6.35
N LEU A 80 -0.61 0.92 -5.22
CA LEU A 80 -0.53 0.14 -4.00
C LEU A 80 -1.95 -0.09 -3.48
N TYR A 81 -2.36 -1.34 -3.50
CA TYR A 81 -3.65 -1.80 -3.01
C TYR A 81 -3.46 -2.63 -1.75
N PHE A 82 -4.32 -2.43 -0.75
CA PHE A 82 -4.38 -3.29 0.42
C PHE A 82 -5.79 -3.47 0.96
N GLU A 83 -5.98 -4.58 1.66
CA GLU A 83 -7.17 -4.88 2.45
C GLU A 83 -6.76 -5.22 3.87
N ALA A 84 -7.44 -4.61 4.84
CA ALA A 84 -7.36 -5.04 6.24
C ALA A 84 -8.57 -5.90 6.57
N LYS A 85 -8.30 -7.11 7.05
CA LYS A 85 -9.29 -8.16 7.31
C LYS A 85 -9.25 -8.55 8.78
N VAL A 86 -10.41 -8.91 9.32
CA VAL A 86 -10.54 -9.41 10.69
C VAL A 86 -11.14 -10.80 10.73
N GLU A 87 -10.70 -11.62 11.67
CA GLU A 87 -11.34 -12.90 11.96
C GLU A 87 -12.63 -12.66 12.76
N ASP A 88 -13.74 -13.09 12.20
CA ASP A 88 -15.09 -12.90 12.76
C ASP A 88 -15.85 -14.23 12.95
N GLY A 89 -15.16 -15.35 12.75
CA GLY A 89 -15.72 -16.70 12.85
C GLY A 89 -16.36 -17.22 11.57
N THR A 90 -16.28 -16.45 10.46
CA THR A 90 -16.63 -16.96 9.13
C THR A 90 -15.42 -17.64 8.46
N PRO A 91 -15.63 -18.53 7.47
CA PRO A 91 -14.53 -19.20 6.77
C PRO A 91 -13.53 -18.25 6.12
N GLU A 92 -14.02 -17.09 5.67
CA GLU A 92 -13.19 -16.04 5.11
C GLU A 92 -13.21 -14.82 6.05
N LYS A 93 -12.02 -14.24 6.27
CA LYS A 93 -11.90 -13.02 7.06
C LYS A 93 -12.72 -11.88 6.45
N THR A 94 -13.43 -11.12 7.28
CA THR A 94 -14.19 -9.94 6.80
C THR A 94 -13.23 -8.77 6.53
N ILE A 95 -13.35 -8.19 5.34
CA ILE A 95 -12.65 -6.97 4.96
C ILE A 95 -13.32 -5.81 5.71
N VAL A 96 -12.55 -5.10 6.52
CA VAL A 96 -13.02 -3.92 7.28
C VAL A 96 -12.51 -2.61 6.70
N LEU A 97 -11.35 -2.65 6.05
CA LEU A 97 -10.76 -1.52 5.34
C LEU A 97 -10.19 -2.00 4.00
N ALA A 98 -10.32 -1.19 2.96
CA ALA A 98 -9.67 -1.43 1.68
C ALA A 98 -9.28 -0.08 1.07
N SER A 99 -8.09 -0.02 0.51
CA SER A 99 -7.61 1.18 -0.19
C SER A 99 -6.82 0.80 -1.43
N SER A 100 -7.00 1.61 -2.48
CA SER A 100 -6.18 1.55 -3.69
C SER A 100 -5.75 2.96 -4.03
N MET A 101 -4.45 3.19 -4.06
CA MET A 101 -3.91 4.51 -4.30
C MET A 101 -2.87 4.48 -5.41
N PRO A 102 -3.06 5.30 -6.47
CA PRO A 102 -2.01 5.56 -7.43
C PRO A 102 -0.88 6.30 -6.71
N ALA A 103 0.19 5.61 -6.39
CA ALA A 103 1.23 6.17 -5.55
C ALA A 103 2.13 7.15 -6.30
N ASN A 104 2.35 6.98 -7.61
CA ASN A 104 3.27 7.77 -8.45
C ASN A 104 4.63 8.09 -7.79
N ALA A 105 4.99 7.31 -6.77
CA ALA A 105 6.21 7.50 -6.02
C ALA A 105 7.40 6.97 -6.82
N ILE A 106 8.44 7.79 -6.91
CA ILE A 106 9.70 7.39 -7.54
C ILE A 106 10.62 6.88 -6.43
N LEU A 107 10.97 5.59 -6.52
CA LEU A 107 11.92 4.95 -5.63
C LEU A 107 13.28 4.90 -6.31
N PRO A 108 14.26 5.72 -5.89
CA PRO A 108 15.65 5.40 -6.15
C PRO A 108 15.98 4.08 -5.43
N GLY A 109 17.09 3.47 -5.71
CA GLY A 109 17.53 2.34 -4.88
C GLY A 109 17.49 2.71 -3.41
N GLY A 110 16.73 1.96 -2.59
CA GLY A 110 16.54 2.26 -1.17
C GLY A 110 15.09 2.15 -0.68
N GLU A 111 14.77 2.87 0.37
CA GLU A 111 13.51 2.74 1.11
C GLU A 111 12.77 4.07 1.20
N ILE A 112 11.44 4.01 1.10
CA ILE A 112 10.55 5.11 1.45
C ILE A 112 9.45 4.63 2.38
N THR A 113 8.91 5.54 3.20
CA THR A 113 7.72 5.31 4.01
C THR A 113 6.52 5.96 3.33
N TRP A 114 5.41 5.22 3.29
CA TRP A 114 4.12 5.70 2.81
C TRP A 114 3.04 5.37 3.84
N SER A 115 2.22 6.37 4.20
CA SER A 115 1.35 6.31 5.38
C SER A 115 -0.07 6.79 5.05
N PRO A 116 -0.91 5.96 4.39
CA PRO A 116 -2.30 6.32 4.17
C PRO A 116 -3.07 6.33 5.49
N THR A 117 -4.06 7.21 5.56
CA THR A 117 -4.97 7.33 6.70
C THR A 117 -6.36 6.88 6.25
N GLU A 118 -6.88 5.84 6.89
CA GLU A 118 -8.11 5.19 6.50
C GLU A 118 -9.17 5.28 7.61
N PRO A 119 -10.40 5.73 7.30
CA PRO A 119 -11.50 5.75 8.25
C PRO A 119 -12.26 4.44 8.30
N LEU A 120 -12.65 4.00 9.51
CA LEU A 120 -13.56 2.89 9.73
C LEU A 120 -14.83 3.42 10.41
N LEU A 121 -15.96 3.33 9.71
CA LEU A 121 -17.27 3.78 10.21
C LEU A 121 -17.94 2.68 11.00
N TYR A 122 -18.30 2.96 12.26
CA TYR A 122 -19.05 2.04 13.10
C TYR A 122 -20.38 1.61 12.45
N GLY A 123 -21.13 2.56 11.90
CA GLY A 123 -22.38 2.27 11.17
C GLY A 123 -22.15 1.42 9.92
N GLY A 124 -21.05 1.64 9.21
CA GLY A 124 -20.70 0.89 8.00
C GLY A 124 -20.39 -0.58 8.27
N LEU A 125 -19.82 -0.90 9.42
CA LEU A 125 -19.52 -2.28 9.81
C LEU A 125 -20.77 -3.16 9.89
N LEU A 126 -21.93 -2.62 10.26
CA LEU A 126 -23.16 -3.39 10.33
C LEU A 126 -23.54 -3.94 8.95
N GLY A 127 -23.48 -3.11 7.91
CA GLY A 127 -23.74 -3.52 6.54
C GLY A 127 -22.77 -4.62 6.10
N THR A 128 -21.49 -4.44 6.38
CA THR A 128 -20.45 -5.43 6.07
C THR A 128 -20.71 -6.76 6.78
N PHE A 129 -21.03 -6.73 8.07
CA PHE A 129 -21.29 -7.95 8.85
C PHE A 129 -22.58 -8.66 8.41
N LEU A 130 -23.62 -7.91 8.05
CA LEU A 130 -24.84 -8.49 7.51
C LEU A 130 -24.62 -9.18 6.16
N THR A 131 -23.90 -8.53 5.25
CA THR A 131 -23.61 -9.11 3.93
C THR A 131 -22.74 -10.35 4.01
N ARG A 132 -21.90 -10.44 5.04
CA ARG A 132 -21.02 -11.60 5.30
C ARG A 132 -21.66 -12.68 6.16
N GLY A 133 -22.90 -12.48 6.62
CA GLY A 133 -23.59 -13.46 7.48
C GLY A 133 -22.99 -13.62 8.88
N VAL A 134 -22.23 -12.64 9.36
CA VAL A 134 -21.54 -12.69 10.68
C VAL A 134 -22.51 -12.86 11.85
N GLY A 135 -23.77 -12.47 11.70
CA GLY A 135 -24.81 -12.65 12.72
C GLY A 135 -25.21 -14.10 12.96
N GLY A 136 -24.88 -15.01 12.05
CA GLY A 136 -25.27 -16.41 12.15
C GLY A 136 -26.79 -16.61 12.24
N ALA A 137 -27.23 -17.56 13.06
CA ALA A 137 -28.64 -17.85 13.26
C ALA A 137 -29.44 -16.68 13.88
N ASP A 138 -28.80 -15.77 14.61
CA ASP A 138 -29.41 -14.59 15.21
C ASP A 138 -29.66 -13.44 14.19
N GLY A 139 -29.19 -13.59 12.94
CA GLY A 139 -29.37 -12.63 11.87
C GLY A 139 -28.91 -11.21 12.25
N VAL A 140 -29.79 -10.23 12.09
CA VAL A 140 -29.49 -8.81 12.36
C VAL A 140 -29.05 -8.56 13.82
N LYS A 141 -29.71 -9.20 14.79
CA LYS A 141 -29.36 -9.05 16.22
C LYS A 141 -27.94 -9.58 16.50
N GLY A 142 -27.60 -10.71 15.89
CA GLY A 142 -26.26 -11.28 15.97
C GLY A 142 -25.20 -10.38 15.34
N ALA A 143 -25.47 -9.80 14.17
CA ALA A 143 -24.57 -8.86 13.50
C ALA A 143 -24.35 -7.58 14.32
N ILE A 144 -25.40 -7.03 14.94
CA ILE A 144 -25.28 -5.86 15.84
C ILE A 144 -24.37 -6.21 17.03
N ARG A 145 -24.63 -7.33 17.69
CA ARG A 145 -23.82 -7.76 18.84
C ARG A 145 -22.36 -7.93 18.45
N LYS A 146 -22.08 -8.60 17.33
CA LYS A 146 -20.71 -8.80 16.83
C LYS A 146 -20.00 -7.51 16.45
N ARG A 147 -20.73 -6.54 15.87
CA ARG A 147 -20.20 -5.21 15.61
C ARG A 147 -19.80 -4.50 16.91
N ASP A 148 -20.66 -4.54 17.92
CA ASP A 148 -20.43 -3.87 19.20
C ASP A 148 -19.26 -4.54 19.96
N GLU A 149 -19.18 -5.86 19.95
CA GLU A 149 -18.04 -6.61 20.48
C GLU A 149 -16.74 -6.22 19.76
N PHE A 150 -16.76 -6.21 18.42
CA PHE A 150 -15.61 -5.83 17.60
C PHE A 150 -15.13 -4.41 17.94
N TRP A 151 -16.04 -3.44 17.99
CA TRP A 151 -15.71 -2.05 18.28
C TRP A 151 -15.16 -1.86 19.69
N THR A 152 -15.71 -2.57 20.67
CA THR A 152 -15.25 -2.55 22.06
C THR A 152 -13.84 -3.14 22.20
N ASP A 153 -13.55 -4.18 21.42
CA ASP A 153 -12.27 -4.86 21.47
C ASP A 153 -11.15 -4.16 20.68
N LEU A 154 -11.51 -3.14 19.87
CA LEU A 154 -10.52 -2.31 19.20
C LEU A 154 -9.67 -1.54 20.21
N GLY A 155 -8.35 -1.57 20.01
CA GLY A 155 -7.41 -0.82 20.83
C GLY A 155 -7.04 -1.47 22.17
N GLY A 156 -7.38 -2.74 22.35
CA GLY A 156 -6.92 -3.52 23.51
C GLY A 156 -6.00 -4.66 23.15
N ASP A 157 -5.41 -4.63 21.97
CA ASP A 157 -4.63 -5.73 21.37
C ASP A 157 -5.40 -7.07 21.28
N LYS A 158 -6.72 -7.01 21.45
CA LYS A 158 -7.58 -8.18 21.49
C LYS A 158 -8.00 -8.68 20.12
N LYS A 159 -7.99 -7.81 19.12
CA LYS A 159 -8.37 -8.16 17.75
C LYS A 159 -7.15 -8.19 16.85
N LYS A 160 -6.92 -9.36 16.26
CA LYS A 160 -5.93 -9.53 15.21
C LYS A 160 -6.52 -9.17 13.87
N PHE A 161 -5.75 -8.41 13.11
CA PHE A 161 -6.01 -8.07 11.73
C PHE A 161 -4.94 -8.71 10.85
N SER A 162 -5.32 -9.07 9.65
CA SER A 162 -4.37 -9.29 8.57
C SER A 162 -4.47 -8.15 7.57
N ILE A 163 -3.32 -7.64 7.12
CA ILE A 163 -3.24 -6.78 5.95
C ILE A 163 -2.60 -7.60 4.84
N ASP A 164 -3.28 -7.70 3.73
CA ASP A 164 -2.75 -8.25 2.49
C ASP A 164 -3.03 -7.32 1.33
N GLY A 165 -2.14 -7.34 0.35
CA GLY A 165 -2.24 -6.44 -0.77
C GLY A 165 -1.21 -6.71 -1.85
N ASN A 166 -1.08 -5.74 -2.73
CA ASN A 166 -0.10 -5.80 -3.79
C ASN A 166 0.40 -4.40 -4.16
N VAL A 167 1.63 -4.36 -4.65
CA VAL A 167 2.25 -3.19 -5.24
C VAL A 167 2.52 -3.47 -6.71
N THR A 168 2.17 -2.52 -7.56
CA THR A 168 2.49 -2.54 -8.99
C THR A 168 3.55 -1.49 -9.26
N THR A 169 4.64 -1.88 -9.90
CA THR A 169 5.76 -0.99 -10.20
C THR A 169 6.15 -1.06 -11.66
N SER A 170 6.64 0.04 -12.20
CA SER A 170 7.25 0.16 -13.51
C SER A 170 8.65 0.77 -13.38
N PHE A 171 9.44 0.65 -14.44
CA PHE A 171 10.83 1.12 -14.47
C PHE A 171 10.99 2.14 -15.60
N PRO A 172 10.85 3.46 -15.32
CA PRO A 172 10.80 4.49 -16.37
C PRO A 172 12.02 4.53 -17.31
N GLY A 173 13.18 4.08 -16.84
CA GLY A 173 14.38 3.98 -17.65
C GLY A 173 14.45 2.74 -18.56
N PHE A 174 13.51 1.79 -18.40
CA PHE A 174 13.50 0.47 -19.04
C PHE A 174 12.05 0.03 -19.32
N PRO A 175 11.35 0.73 -20.25
CA PRO A 175 9.93 0.46 -20.53
C PRO A 175 9.70 -0.98 -21.07
N GLU A 176 10.71 -1.60 -21.66
CA GLU A 176 10.69 -2.98 -22.15
C GLU A 176 10.50 -4.02 -21.04
N LEU A 177 10.77 -3.66 -19.78
CA LEU A 177 10.56 -4.54 -18.62
C LEU A 177 9.09 -4.62 -18.20
N GLY A 178 8.24 -3.72 -18.71
CA GLY A 178 6.83 -3.67 -18.37
C GLY A 178 6.58 -3.31 -16.92
N THR A 179 5.53 -3.90 -16.34
CA THR A 179 5.15 -3.73 -14.93
C THR A 179 5.41 -5.00 -14.15
N VAL A 180 5.87 -4.83 -12.91
CA VAL A 180 6.08 -5.92 -11.96
C VAL A 180 5.09 -5.76 -10.81
N ARG A 181 4.37 -6.83 -10.48
CA ARG A 181 3.43 -6.89 -9.35
C ARG A 181 4.00 -7.79 -8.27
N ASN A 182 4.02 -7.30 -7.05
CA ASN A 182 4.41 -8.06 -5.88
C ASN A 182 3.28 -8.07 -4.85
N GLN A 183 3.10 -9.19 -4.16
CA GLN A 183 2.11 -9.36 -3.10
C GLN A 183 2.79 -9.28 -1.74
N PHE A 184 2.06 -8.80 -0.75
CA PHE A 184 2.50 -8.79 0.64
C PHE A 184 1.34 -9.17 1.56
N ALA A 185 1.67 -9.74 2.71
CA ALA A 185 0.72 -10.04 3.76
C ALA A 185 1.41 -9.93 5.13
N THR A 186 0.68 -9.42 6.12
CA THR A 186 1.15 -9.34 7.51
C THR A 186 -0.03 -9.42 8.48
N GLU A 187 0.25 -9.74 9.73
CA GLU A 187 -0.73 -9.65 10.82
C GLU A 187 -0.33 -8.53 11.78
N PHE A 188 -1.32 -7.88 12.36
CA PHE A 188 -1.11 -6.84 13.37
C PHE A 188 -2.28 -6.77 14.35
N THR A 189 -2.05 -6.12 15.48
CA THR A 189 -3.10 -5.71 16.41
C THR A 189 -3.20 -4.19 16.43
N VAL A 190 -4.38 -3.67 16.73
CA VAL A 190 -4.57 -2.22 16.86
C VAL A 190 -4.20 -1.82 18.28
N PRO A 191 -3.19 -0.95 18.46
CA PRO A 191 -2.75 -0.52 19.77
C PRO A 191 -3.83 0.32 20.47
N THR A 192 -3.76 0.35 21.80
CA THR A 192 -4.43 1.39 22.61
C THR A 192 -3.85 2.76 22.28
N LEU A 193 -4.66 3.79 22.41
CA LEU A 193 -4.17 5.18 22.38
C LEU A 193 -3.34 5.46 23.60
#